data_d4e7bfea351492959406b43efcc3c0ed
#
_entry.id   d4e7bfea351492959406b43efcc3c0ed
#
_cell.length_a   1.000
_cell.length_b   1.000
_cell.length_c   1.000
_cell.angle_alpha   90.00
_cell.angle_beta   90.00
_cell.angle_gamma   90.00
#
_symmetry.space_group_name_H-M   'P 1'
#
loop_
_entity.id
_entity.type
_entity.pdbx_description
1 polymer ?
#
loop_
_entity_poly.entity_id
_entity_poly.type
_entity_poly.pdbx_seq_one_letter_code
_entity_poly.pdbx_strand_id
1 'polypeptide(L)'
;MYELKELLNDTIKNGASDLHLTVGLPPTVRINGKLKRMGEDKLTPLELKEFSKQILEDKYAQYNEIGEMDTSYSVAGIGRFRVNIFKQRNSDAIAIRVIALKIPTLDDLKH
;
A
#
# COMPACT_ATOMS: atom_id res chain seq x y z
N MET A 1 14.97 0.02 5.77
CA MET A 1 14.05 0.04 4.62
C MET A 1 12.73 -0.61 5.00
N TYR A 2 11.62 -0.02 4.62
CA TYR A 2 10.31 -0.56 4.95
C TYR A 2 9.96 -1.74 4.05
N GLU A 3 9.11 -2.63 4.56
CA GLU A 3 8.55 -3.71 3.77
C GLU A 3 7.05 -3.49 3.59
N LEU A 4 6.57 -3.71 2.37
CA LEU A 4 5.17 -3.43 2.05
C LEU A 4 4.19 -4.22 2.93
N LYS A 5 4.43 -5.51 3.09
CA LYS A 5 3.51 -6.34 3.88
C LYS A 5 3.45 -5.91 5.34
N GLU A 6 4.59 -5.50 5.89
CA GLU A 6 4.61 -4.99 7.25
C GLU A 6 3.85 -3.69 7.39
N LEU A 7 4.00 -2.81 6.40
CA LEU A 7 3.26 -1.54 6.40
C LEU A 7 1.76 -1.79 6.31
N LEU A 8 1.34 -2.74 5.48
CA LEU A 8 -0.07 -3.07 5.36
C LEU A 8 -0.62 -3.68 6.64
N ASN A 9 0.14 -4.56 7.27
CA ASN A 9 -0.25 -5.16 8.52
C ASN A 9 -0.38 -4.11 9.62
N ASP A 10 0.58 -3.20 9.70
CA ASP A 10 0.54 -2.12 10.68
C ASP A 10 -0.63 -1.18 10.44
N THR A 11 -0.96 -0.93 9.17
CA THR A 11 -2.12 -0.11 8.82
C THR A 11 -3.39 -0.71 9.41
N ILE A 12 -3.56 -2.02 9.26
CA ILE A 12 -4.73 -2.71 9.79
C ILE A 12 -4.71 -2.74 11.32
N LYS A 13 -3.56 -3.00 11.92
CA LYS A 13 -3.45 -3.04 13.37
C LYS A 13 -3.80 -1.72 14.02
N ASN A 14 -3.52 -0.62 13.35
CA ASN A 14 -3.83 0.71 13.85
C ASN A 14 -5.28 1.12 13.58
N GLY A 15 -6.05 0.28 12.92
CA GLY A 15 -7.42 0.60 12.58
C GLY A 15 -7.55 1.69 11.53
N ALA A 16 -6.54 1.84 10.70
CA ALA A 16 -6.53 2.87 9.68
C ALA A 16 -7.34 2.46 8.46
N SER A 17 -7.91 3.44 7.78
CA SER A 17 -8.67 3.21 6.56
C SER A 17 -7.81 3.33 5.32
N ASP A 18 -6.72 4.09 5.38
CA ASP A 18 -5.88 4.37 4.23
C ASP A 18 -4.41 4.41 4.63
N LEU A 19 -3.55 4.07 3.66
CA LEU A 19 -2.10 4.20 3.79
C LEU A 19 -1.59 4.99 2.59
N HIS A 20 -0.78 6.01 2.84
CA HIS A 20 -0.19 6.83 1.79
C HIS A 20 1.32 6.70 1.82
N LEU A 21 1.89 6.38 0.67
CA LEU A 21 3.32 6.20 0.50
C LEU A 21 3.83 7.20 -0.53
N THR A 22 4.59 8.18 -0.07
CA THR A 22 5.10 9.27 -0.89
C THR A 22 6.57 9.49 -0.59
N VAL A 23 7.36 9.73 -1.64
CA VAL A 23 8.79 10.02 -1.47
C VAL A 23 8.98 11.26 -0.62
N GLY A 24 9.92 11.18 0.32
CA GLY A 24 10.26 12.31 1.18
C GLY A 24 9.45 12.42 2.45
N LEU A 25 8.49 11.52 2.65
CA LEU A 25 7.68 11.46 3.85
C LEU A 25 7.69 10.04 4.43
N PRO A 26 7.55 9.91 5.74
CA PRO A 26 7.33 8.57 6.31
C PRO A 26 5.99 8.00 5.85
N PRO A 27 5.80 6.68 5.94
CA PRO A 27 4.48 6.10 5.67
C PRO A 27 3.44 6.77 6.54
N THR A 28 2.31 7.15 5.94
CA THR A 28 1.27 7.93 6.61
C THR A 28 -0.06 7.20 6.50
N VAL A 29 -0.76 7.07 7.61
CA VAL A 29 -2.07 6.40 7.65
C VAL A 29 -3.14 7.40 8.02
N ARG A 30 -4.39 7.08 7.63
CA ARG A 30 -5.56 7.84 8.04
C ARG A 30 -6.34 7.03 9.06
N ILE A 31 -6.49 7.58 10.25
CA ILE A 31 -7.23 6.95 11.34
C ILE A 31 -8.29 7.92 11.80
N ASN A 32 -9.57 7.52 11.68
CA ASN A 32 -10.71 8.37 12.07
C ASN A 32 -10.65 9.75 11.41
N GLY A 33 -10.23 9.78 10.14
CA GLY A 33 -10.16 11.02 9.38
C GLY A 33 -8.91 11.83 9.62
N LYS A 34 -8.03 11.42 10.51
CA LYS A 34 -6.81 12.15 10.84
C LYS A 34 -5.59 11.42 10.31
N LEU A 35 -4.63 12.17 9.80
CA LEU A 35 -3.40 11.61 9.29
C LEU A 35 -2.40 11.40 10.42
N LYS A 36 -1.71 10.24 10.40
CA LYS A 36 -0.71 9.90 11.39
C LYS A 36 0.46 9.21 10.71
N ARG A 37 1.66 9.57 11.09
CA ARG A 37 2.87 8.94 10.54
C ARG A 37 3.16 7.64 11.26
N MET A 38 3.49 6.59 10.50
CA MET A 38 3.78 5.28 11.08
C MET A 38 5.25 5.02 11.32
N GLY A 39 6.10 5.96 10.98
CA GLY A 39 7.54 5.78 11.18
C GLY A 39 8.23 7.12 11.11
N GLU A 40 9.54 7.09 11.29
CA GLU A 40 10.33 8.31 11.25
C GLU A 40 11.13 8.45 9.97
N ASP A 41 11.48 7.32 9.35
CA ASP A 41 12.29 7.33 8.15
C ASP A 41 11.45 7.72 6.94
N LYS A 42 12.01 8.61 6.13
CA LYS A 42 11.35 9.05 4.91
C LYS A 42 11.45 7.98 3.83
N LEU A 43 10.39 7.82 3.07
CA LEU A 43 10.39 6.90 1.94
C LEU A 43 11.27 7.44 0.81
N THR A 44 11.97 6.53 0.16
CA THR A 44 12.87 6.88 -0.94
C THR A 44 12.24 6.49 -2.27
N PRO A 45 12.72 7.07 -3.39
CA PRO A 45 12.23 6.69 -4.71
C PRO A 45 12.40 5.19 -4.98
N LEU A 46 13.50 4.61 -4.52
CA LEU A 46 13.75 3.19 -4.73
C LEU A 46 12.71 2.33 -4.01
N GLU A 47 12.38 2.69 -2.77
CA GLU A 47 11.38 1.96 -2.01
C GLU A 47 10.02 1.98 -2.71
N LEU A 48 9.60 3.16 -3.17
CA LEU A 48 8.33 3.29 -3.87
C LEU A 48 8.32 2.47 -5.16
N LYS A 49 9.44 2.47 -5.89
CA LYS A 49 9.55 1.68 -7.10
C LYS A 49 9.42 0.18 -6.80
N GLU A 50 10.09 -0.27 -5.75
CA GLU A 50 10.01 -1.68 -5.37
C GLU A 50 8.61 -2.07 -4.92
N PHE A 51 7.94 -1.22 -4.16
CA PHE A 51 6.56 -1.46 -3.75
C PHE A 51 5.64 -1.53 -4.97
N SER A 52 5.81 -0.60 -5.92
CA SER A 52 4.99 -0.59 -7.13
C SER A 52 5.18 -1.87 -7.93
N LYS A 53 6.43 -2.32 -8.07
CA LYS A 53 6.71 -3.56 -8.77
C LYS A 53 6.11 -4.77 -8.08
N GLN A 54 6.15 -4.78 -6.76
CA GLN A 54 5.59 -5.86 -5.97
C GLN A 54 4.08 -5.95 -6.14
N ILE A 55 3.41 -4.81 -6.22
CA ILE A 55 1.96 -4.75 -6.38
C ILE A 55 1.55 -5.07 -7.81
N LEU A 56 2.21 -4.47 -8.78
CA LEU A 56 1.81 -4.55 -10.19
C LEU A 56 2.40 -5.73 -10.94
N GLU A 57 3.56 -6.21 -10.48
CA GLU A 57 4.26 -7.32 -11.12
C GLU A 57 4.48 -7.04 -12.61
N ASP A 58 3.95 -7.88 -13.50
CA ASP A 58 4.16 -7.70 -14.93
C ASP A 58 3.43 -6.49 -15.52
N LYS A 59 2.52 -5.87 -14.77
CA LYS A 59 1.84 -4.67 -15.22
C LYS A 59 2.65 -3.39 -14.98
N TYR A 60 3.77 -3.50 -14.31
CA TYR A 60 4.56 -2.33 -13.99
C TYR A 60 5.03 -1.56 -15.23
N ALA A 61 5.41 -2.27 -16.28
CA ALA A 61 5.85 -1.64 -17.53
C ALA A 61 4.73 -0.81 -18.15
N GLN A 62 3.51 -1.35 -18.15
CA GLN A 62 2.34 -0.64 -18.67
C GLN A 62 2.05 0.61 -17.83
N TYR A 63 2.13 0.48 -16.51
CA TYR A 63 1.95 1.61 -15.63
C TYR A 63 2.96 2.73 -15.92
N ASN A 64 4.23 2.37 -16.14
CA ASN A 64 5.26 3.35 -16.44
C ASN A 64 4.94 4.17 -17.69
N GLU A 65 4.28 3.57 -18.66
CA GLU A 65 3.91 4.28 -19.88
C GLU A 65 2.71 5.20 -19.67
N ILE A 66 1.75 4.74 -18.88
CA ILE A 66 0.51 5.47 -18.65
C ILE A 66 0.66 6.55 -17.59
N GLY A 67 1.43 6.27 -16.56
CA GLY A 67 1.66 7.22 -15.46
C GLY A 67 0.71 7.07 -14.29
N GLU A 68 -0.28 6.18 -14.39
CA GLU A 68 -1.23 5.93 -13.30
C GLU A 68 -1.86 4.57 -13.50
N MET A 69 -2.15 3.88 -12.40
CA MET A 69 -2.84 2.60 -12.47
C MET A 69 -3.59 2.33 -11.19
N ASP A 70 -4.83 1.89 -11.33
CA ASP A 70 -5.69 1.45 -10.25
C ASP A 70 -5.72 -0.06 -10.25
N THR A 71 -5.57 -0.68 -9.09
CA THR A 71 -5.60 -2.14 -9.01
C THR A 71 -6.02 -2.55 -7.61
N SER A 72 -6.24 -3.84 -7.42
CA SER A 72 -6.46 -4.39 -6.09
C SER A 72 -5.29 -5.28 -5.73
N TYR A 73 -5.00 -5.36 -4.44
CA TYR A 73 -3.89 -6.15 -3.93
C TYR A 73 -4.36 -6.90 -2.69
N SER A 74 -4.23 -8.20 -2.73
CA SER A 74 -4.68 -9.06 -1.63
C SER A 74 -3.49 -9.73 -0.99
N VAL A 75 -3.45 -9.73 0.34
CA VAL A 75 -2.38 -10.40 1.07
C VAL A 75 -3.04 -11.37 2.04
N ALA A 76 -2.79 -12.66 1.85
CA ALA A 76 -3.38 -13.70 2.69
C ALA A 76 -3.02 -13.46 4.16
N GLY A 77 -4.01 -13.55 5.03
CA GLY A 77 -3.82 -13.34 6.45
C GLY A 77 -3.78 -11.89 6.89
N ILE A 78 -3.78 -10.95 5.95
CA ILE A 78 -3.71 -9.52 6.27
C ILE A 78 -4.97 -8.80 5.81
N GLY A 79 -5.27 -8.85 4.51
CA GLY A 79 -6.45 -8.17 4.02
C GLY A 79 -6.42 -7.93 2.52
N ARG A 80 -7.44 -7.23 2.05
CA ARG A 80 -7.56 -6.83 0.64
C ARG A 80 -7.54 -5.32 0.58
N PHE A 81 -6.84 -4.81 -0.41
CA PHE A 81 -6.60 -3.39 -0.54
C PHE A 81 -6.90 -2.91 -1.95
N ARG A 82 -7.43 -1.71 -2.06
CA ARG A 82 -7.50 -1.02 -3.33
C ARG A 82 -6.30 -0.11 -3.43
N VAL A 83 -5.60 -0.16 -4.56
CA VAL A 83 -4.34 0.54 -4.71
C VAL A 83 -4.39 1.43 -5.93
N ASN A 84 -4.00 2.69 -5.75
CA ASN A 84 -3.79 3.62 -6.84
C ASN A 84 -2.32 4.02 -6.83
N ILE A 85 -1.64 3.80 -7.96
CA ILE A 85 -0.24 4.14 -8.10
C ILE A 85 -0.13 5.18 -9.19
N PHE A 86 0.61 6.26 -8.92
CA PHE A 86 0.73 7.35 -9.89
C PHE A 86 2.10 7.99 -9.81
N LYS A 87 2.49 8.65 -10.89
CA LYS A 87 3.77 9.36 -10.95
C LYS A 87 3.63 10.73 -10.31
N GLN A 88 4.57 11.05 -9.44
CA GLN A 88 4.67 12.35 -8.80
C GLN A 88 6.12 12.76 -8.78
N ARG A 89 6.47 13.82 -9.53
CA ARG A 89 7.85 14.29 -9.63
C ARG A 89 8.82 13.19 -10.05
N ASN A 90 8.42 12.41 -11.06
CA ASN A 90 9.20 11.31 -11.61
C ASN A 90 9.42 10.14 -10.65
N SER A 91 8.67 10.11 -9.56
CA SER A 91 8.72 9.00 -8.62
C SER A 91 7.33 8.40 -8.46
N ASP A 92 7.27 7.15 -8.03
CA ASP A 92 5.99 6.52 -7.77
C ASP A 92 5.42 7.01 -6.45
N ALA A 93 4.11 7.23 -6.42
CA ALA A 93 3.37 7.49 -5.19
C ALA A 93 2.26 6.46 -5.13
N ILE A 94 1.93 5.99 -3.92
CA ILE A 94 0.97 4.91 -3.76
C ILE A 94 -0.06 5.32 -2.72
N ALA A 95 -1.34 5.22 -3.09
CA ALA A 95 -2.46 5.42 -2.19
C ALA A 95 -3.17 4.09 -2.03
N ILE A 96 -3.29 3.62 -0.79
CA ILE A 96 -3.85 2.30 -0.50
C ILE A 96 -5.05 2.46 0.42
N ARG A 97 -6.16 1.84 0.07
CA ARG A 97 -7.37 1.84 0.90
C ARG A 97 -7.67 0.42 1.36
N VAL A 98 -7.96 0.26 2.62
CA VAL A 98 -8.36 -1.04 3.17
C VAL A 98 -9.78 -1.34 2.74
N ILE A 99 -9.98 -2.43 1.98
CA ILE A 99 -11.30 -2.85 1.52
C ILE A 99 -11.88 -3.90 2.45
N ALA A 100 -11.07 -4.89 2.81
CA ALA A 100 -11.49 -5.97 3.66
C ALA A 100 -10.34 -6.36 4.59
N LEU A 101 -10.69 -6.63 5.84
CA LEU A 101 -9.71 -7.09 6.81
C LEU A 101 -9.58 -8.60 6.66
N LYS A 102 -8.34 -9.07 6.69
CA LYS A 102 -8.04 -10.49 6.76
C LYS A 102 -8.79 -11.34 5.73
N ILE A 103 -8.07 -11.80 4.73
CA ILE A 103 -8.62 -12.68 3.71
C ILE A 103 -8.96 -14.03 4.34
N PRO A 104 -10.20 -14.53 4.19
CA PRO A 104 -10.57 -15.81 4.77
C PRO A 104 -9.72 -16.96 4.22
N THR A 105 -9.40 -17.89 5.10
CA THR A 105 -8.80 -19.16 4.71
C THR A 105 -9.89 -20.23 4.81
N LEU A 106 -9.54 -21.45 4.39
CA LEU A 106 -10.50 -22.55 4.52
C LEU A 106 -10.94 -22.74 5.97
N ASP A 107 -10.03 -22.56 6.90
CA ASP A 107 -10.36 -22.70 8.31
C ASP A 107 -11.33 -21.62 8.78
N ASP A 108 -11.13 -20.40 8.28
CA ASP A 108 -12.01 -19.29 8.64
C ASP A 108 -13.42 -19.49 8.10
N LEU A 109 -13.58 -20.25 7.04
CA LEU A 109 -14.86 -20.46 6.40
C LEU A 109 -15.68 -21.58 7.04
N LYS A 110 -15.13 -22.24 8.03
CA LYS A 110 -15.78 -23.38 8.65
C LYS A 110 -16.79 -23.04 9.74
N HIS A 111 -16.97 -21.81 10.06
CA HIS A 111 -17.94 -21.47 11.10
C HIS A 111 -19.20 -20.88 10.61
#